data_1b261d9f52551e0445db7462ba7ec842
#
_entry.id   1b261d9f52551e0445db7462ba7ec842
#
_cell.length_a   1.000
_cell.length_b   1.000
_cell.length_c   1.000
_cell.angle_alpha   90.00
_cell.angle_beta   90.00
_cell.angle_gamma   90.00
#
_symmetry.space_group_name_H-M   'P 1'
#
loop_
_entity.id
_entity.type
_entity.pdbx_description
1 polymer ?
#
loop_
_entity_poly.entity_id
_entity_poly.type
_entity_poly.pdbx_seq_one_letter_code
_entity_poly.pdbx_strand_id
1 'polypeptide(L)'
;MFPFAPEGYPFVLIPAIAGIFAWAFGYPGIAVVVWLVALFCASFFRDPARSSDAPPDAILAPADGRVLSVGPSPAAVAGLGLPTQVSIFMSPANVHVNRAPTSGVVREARYSPGKKLPAFRDKASELNEHSFVIIDGPFWTVAYKQIAGFIARRVVCDLSAGQAVTR
;
A
#
# COMPACT_ATOMS: atom_id res chain seq x y z
N MET A 1 -18.19 8.43 -5.03
CA MET A 1 -16.92 8.44 -4.28
C MET A 1 -15.81 8.48 -5.33
N PHE A 2 -14.89 9.46 -5.26
CA PHE A 2 -13.79 9.51 -6.24
C PHE A 2 -12.88 8.30 -6.03
N PRO A 3 -12.46 7.62 -7.09
CA PRO A 3 -11.71 6.37 -7.00
C PRO A 3 -10.21 6.59 -6.72
N PHE A 4 -9.89 7.53 -5.81
CA PHE A 4 -8.51 7.88 -5.44
C PHE A 4 -8.34 7.94 -3.94
N ALA A 5 -7.18 7.47 -3.46
CA ALA A 5 -6.77 7.65 -2.09
C ALA A 5 -6.62 9.15 -1.76
N PRO A 6 -7.11 9.62 -0.59
CA PRO A 6 -7.06 11.04 -0.20
C PRO A 6 -5.67 11.67 -0.28
N GLU A 7 -4.65 10.92 0.04
CA GLU A 7 -3.24 11.33 0.02
C GLU A 7 -2.75 11.65 -1.40
N GLY A 8 -3.45 11.17 -2.43
CA GLY A 8 -3.13 11.38 -3.83
C GLY A 8 -3.53 12.75 -4.35
N TYR A 9 -4.53 13.42 -3.76
CA TYR A 9 -5.06 14.67 -4.31
C TYR A 9 -4.00 15.75 -4.53
N PRO A 10 -3.10 16.07 -3.59
CA PRO A 10 -2.07 17.08 -3.83
C PRO A 10 -1.15 16.73 -5.00
N PHE A 11 -0.79 15.44 -5.13
CA PHE A 11 0.10 14.96 -6.18
C PHE A 11 -0.54 14.95 -7.58
N VAL A 12 -1.86 14.96 -7.65
CA VAL A 12 -2.61 15.06 -8.92
C VAL A 12 -2.95 16.50 -9.23
N LEU A 13 -3.50 17.24 -8.26
CA LEU A 13 -4.02 18.60 -8.52
C LEU A 13 -2.92 19.62 -8.75
N ILE A 14 -1.82 19.57 -7.97
CA ILE A 14 -0.74 20.55 -8.12
C ILE A 14 -0.13 20.48 -9.53
N PRO A 15 0.32 19.33 -10.05
CA PRO A 15 0.84 19.28 -11.40
C PRO A 15 -0.25 19.53 -12.46
N ALA A 16 -1.50 19.13 -12.24
CA ALA A 16 -2.57 19.43 -13.18
C ALA A 16 -2.75 20.94 -13.37
N ILE A 17 -2.80 21.71 -12.27
CA ILE A 17 -2.91 23.18 -12.27
C ILE A 17 -1.63 23.81 -12.86
N ALA A 18 -0.45 23.35 -12.46
CA ALA A 18 0.81 23.82 -12.99
C ALA A 18 0.91 23.66 -14.52
N GLY A 19 0.40 22.56 -15.06
CA GLY A 19 0.30 22.33 -16.50
C GLY A 19 -0.61 23.34 -17.21
N ILE A 20 -1.74 23.71 -16.59
CA ILE A 20 -2.64 24.76 -17.12
C ILE A 20 -1.91 26.10 -17.21
N PHE A 21 -1.18 26.50 -16.17
CA PHE A 21 -0.40 27.72 -16.18
C PHE A 21 0.72 27.67 -17.22
N ALA A 22 1.47 26.58 -17.30
CA ALA A 22 2.52 26.41 -18.32
C ALA A 22 1.96 26.57 -19.74
N TRP A 23 0.79 25.99 -20.01
CA TRP A 23 0.11 26.15 -21.29
C TRP A 23 -0.29 27.62 -21.56
N ALA A 24 -0.91 28.25 -20.57
CA ALA A 24 -1.38 29.66 -20.68
C ALA A 24 -0.22 30.65 -20.92
N PHE A 25 0.97 30.36 -20.36
CA PHE A 25 2.18 31.16 -20.58
C PHE A 25 2.97 30.81 -21.84
N GLY A 26 2.42 29.98 -22.73
CA GLY A 26 3.05 29.62 -23.99
C GLY A 26 4.11 28.55 -23.94
N TYR A 27 4.12 27.68 -22.89
CA TYR A 27 5.03 26.54 -22.73
C TYR A 27 4.34 25.18 -22.91
N PRO A 28 3.78 24.86 -24.09
CA PRO A 28 2.96 23.65 -24.27
C PRO A 28 3.75 22.36 -24.04
N GLY A 29 5.03 22.31 -24.37
CA GLY A 29 5.88 21.14 -24.11
C GLY A 29 6.02 20.84 -22.62
N ILE A 30 6.20 21.88 -21.79
CA ILE A 30 6.25 21.74 -20.33
C ILE A 30 4.89 21.30 -19.79
N ALA A 31 3.80 21.88 -20.28
CA ALA A 31 2.44 21.53 -19.88
C ALA A 31 2.16 20.02 -20.08
N VAL A 32 2.50 19.48 -21.25
CA VAL A 32 2.33 18.07 -21.57
C VAL A 32 3.11 17.18 -20.59
N VAL A 33 4.38 17.50 -20.32
CA VAL A 33 5.21 16.71 -19.39
C VAL A 33 4.59 16.72 -17.98
N VAL A 34 4.16 17.87 -17.50
CA VAL A 34 3.55 18.03 -16.17
C VAL A 34 2.21 17.30 -16.06
N TRP A 35 1.39 17.30 -17.13
CA TRP A 35 0.14 16.54 -17.16
C TRP A 35 0.39 15.02 -17.20
N LEU A 36 1.45 14.56 -17.87
CA LEU A 36 1.84 13.13 -17.79
C LEU A 36 2.24 12.73 -16.36
N VAL A 37 2.91 13.62 -15.61
CA VAL A 37 3.17 13.41 -14.18
C VAL A 37 1.88 13.34 -13.38
N ALA A 38 0.92 14.26 -13.61
CA ALA A 38 -0.39 14.24 -12.96
C ALA A 38 -1.13 12.92 -13.24
N LEU A 39 -1.12 12.46 -14.48
CA LEU A 39 -1.76 11.22 -14.91
C LEU A 39 -1.09 9.99 -14.24
N PHE A 40 0.23 9.97 -14.15
CA PHE A 40 0.96 8.94 -13.43
C PHE A 40 0.56 8.92 -11.94
N CYS A 41 0.52 10.07 -11.28
CA CYS A 41 0.08 10.17 -9.88
C CYS A 41 -1.38 9.71 -9.72
N ALA A 42 -2.28 10.10 -10.62
CA ALA A 42 -3.66 9.62 -10.61
C ALA A 42 -3.74 8.10 -10.73
N SER A 43 -2.94 7.50 -11.62
CA SER A 43 -2.85 6.05 -11.76
C SER A 43 -2.30 5.39 -10.50
N PHE A 44 -1.27 5.96 -9.88
CA PHE A 44 -0.62 5.44 -8.68
C PHE A 44 -1.56 5.43 -7.46
N PHE A 45 -2.31 6.53 -7.25
CA PHE A 45 -3.22 6.69 -6.12
C PHE A 45 -4.65 6.21 -6.39
N ARG A 46 -4.90 5.51 -7.51
CA ARG A 46 -6.23 4.98 -7.80
C ARG A 46 -6.68 3.97 -6.74
N ASP A 47 -7.95 4.04 -6.37
CA ASP A 47 -8.58 3.13 -5.41
C ASP A 47 -9.84 2.48 -6.01
N PRO A 48 -9.69 1.51 -6.92
CA PRO A 48 -10.84 0.84 -7.52
C PRO A 48 -11.59 0.01 -6.48
N ALA A 49 -12.91 -0.04 -6.60
CA ALA A 49 -13.72 -0.95 -5.80
C ALA A 49 -13.27 -2.41 -6.04
N ARG A 50 -13.21 -3.19 -4.97
CA ARG A 50 -12.86 -4.61 -5.01
C ARG A 50 -13.99 -5.43 -4.43
N SER A 51 -14.29 -6.56 -5.06
CA SER A 51 -15.17 -7.59 -4.54
C SER A 51 -14.51 -8.94 -4.70
N SER A 52 -14.91 -9.91 -3.90
CA SER A 52 -14.39 -11.28 -3.98
C SER A 52 -15.49 -12.26 -3.63
N ASP A 53 -15.65 -13.28 -4.46
CA ASP A 53 -16.55 -14.42 -4.23
C ASP A 53 -15.88 -15.54 -3.42
N ALA A 54 -14.67 -15.29 -2.90
CA ALA A 54 -13.95 -16.25 -2.07
C ALA A 54 -14.72 -16.55 -0.77
N PRO A 55 -14.67 -17.79 -0.28
CA PRO A 55 -15.40 -18.19 0.92
C PRO A 55 -14.96 -17.37 2.15
N PRO A 56 -15.81 -17.29 3.20
CA PRO A 56 -15.58 -16.43 4.36
C PRO A 56 -14.28 -16.70 5.11
N ASP A 57 -13.76 -17.91 5.05
CA ASP A 57 -12.51 -18.36 5.68
C ASP A 57 -11.27 -18.11 4.81
N ALA A 58 -11.42 -17.61 3.59
CA ALA A 58 -10.28 -17.30 2.74
C ALA A 58 -9.55 -16.03 3.21
N ILE A 59 -8.23 -16.11 3.23
CA ILE A 59 -7.34 -14.96 3.39
C ILE A 59 -7.11 -14.38 1.99
N LEU A 60 -7.48 -13.12 1.80
CA LEU A 60 -7.30 -12.41 0.53
C LEU A 60 -5.90 -11.77 0.45
N ALA A 61 -5.41 -11.57 -0.76
CA ALA A 61 -4.19 -10.78 -0.96
C ALA A 61 -4.44 -9.32 -0.52
N PRO A 62 -3.64 -8.77 0.40
CA PRO A 62 -3.82 -7.41 0.87
C PRO A 62 -3.40 -6.36 -0.16
N ALA A 63 -2.69 -6.75 -1.20
CA ALA A 63 -2.08 -5.85 -2.18
C ALA A 63 -2.11 -6.45 -3.59
N ASP A 64 -2.20 -5.58 -4.58
CA ASP A 64 -1.88 -5.92 -5.97
C ASP A 64 -0.36 -6.08 -6.10
N GLY A 65 0.10 -7.08 -6.85
CA GLY A 65 1.54 -7.24 -7.06
C GLY A 65 1.95 -8.63 -7.50
N ARG A 66 3.23 -8.88 -7.46
CA ARG A 66 3.82 -10.18 -7.76
C ARG A 66 4.35 -10.83 -6.48
N VAL A 67 3.96 -12.06 -6.22
CA VAL A 67 4.54 -12.87 -5.15
C VAL A 67 6.03 -13.09 -5.43
N LEU A 68 6.88 -12.65 -4.51
CA LEU A 68 8.32 -12.85 -4.55
C LEU A 68 8.74 -14.15 -3.90
N SER A 69 8.14 -14.45 -2.75
CA SER A 69 8.47 -15.63 -1.98
C SER A 69 7.28 -16.09 -1.13
N VAL A 70 7.24 -17.38 -0.89
CA VAL A 70 6.39 -18.04 0.09
C VAL A 70 7.30 -18.92 0.91
N GLY A 71 7.25 -18.82 2.23
CA GLY A 71 8.15 -19.58 3.10
C GLY A 71 7.77 -19.47 4.58
N PRO A 72 8.61 -19.97 5.48
CA PRO A 72 8.38 -19.86 6.90
C PRO A 72 8.40 -18.41 7.38
N SER A 73 7.59 -18.12 8.39
CA SER A 73 7.55 -16.78 9.01
C SER A 73 8.88 -16.45 9.70
N PRO A 74 9.28 -15.17 9.72
CA PRO A 74 10.42 -14.72 10.51
C PRO A 74 10.23 -15.02 12.01
N ALA A 75 11.35 -15.26 12.71
CA ALA A 75 11.34 -15.52 14.15
C ALA A 75 10.60 -14.45 14.97
N ALA A 76 10.64 -13.19 14.51
CA ALA A 76 9.96 -12.07 15.15
C ALA A 76 8.43 -12.22 15.25
N VAL A 77 7.81 -13.02 14.37
CA VAL A 77 6.36 -13.29 14.38
C VAL A 77 6.04 -14.77 14.66
N ALA A 78 7.06 -15.62 14.83
CA ALA A 78 6.87 -17.05 15.12
C ALA A 78 6.07 -17.29 16.41
N GLY A 79 6.26 -16.43 17.42
CA GLY A 79 5.50 -16.47 18.68
C GLY A 79 4.00 -16.19 18.56
N LEU A 80 3.55 -15.70 17.39
CA LEU A 80 2.13 -15.45 17.10
C LEU A 80 1.42 -16.69 16.50
N GLY A 81 2.12 -17.81 16.33
CA GLY A 81 1.56 -19.01 15.70
C GLY A 81 1.31 -18.87 14.20
N LEU A 82 2.01 -17.96 13.53
CA LEU A 82 1.89 -17.69 12.10
C LEU A 82 3.00 -18.44 11.34
N PRO A 83 2.72 -19.63 10.76
CA PRO A 83 3.77 -20.48 10.22
C PRO A 83 4.32 -20.04 8.87
N THR A 84 3.51 -19.29 8.09
CA THR A 84 3.82 -18.99 6.69
C THR A 84 3.85 -17.49 6.43
N GLN A 85 4.83 -17.04 5.67
CA GLN A 85 4.94 -15.69 5.13
C GLN A 85 4.82 -15.71 3.61
N VAL A 86 4.06 -14.73 3.08
CA VAL A 86 4.00 -14.40 1.65
C VAL A 86 4.53 -12.99 1.46
N SER A 87 5.54 -12.84 0.61
CA SER A 87 6.09 -11.52 0.25
C SER A 87 5.57 -11.10 -1.11
N ILE A 88 4.98 -9.91 -1.18
CA ILE A 88 4.38 -9.35 -2.40
C ILE A 88 5.14 -8.07 -2.77
N PHE A 89 5.61 -7.99 -4.00
CA PHE A 89 6.21 -6.79 -4.58
C PHE A 89 5.19 -6.01 -5.38
N MET A 90 5.05 -4.74 -5.06
CA MET A 90 4.19 -3.80 -5.77
C MET A 90 5.04 -2.95 -6.71
N SER A 91 4.84 -3.08 -8.01
CA SER A 91 5.47 -2.19 -9.00
C SER A 91 4.74 -0.83 -9.03
N PRO A 92 5.37 0.26 -9.51
CA PRO A 92 4.70 1.57 -9.60
C PRO A 92 3.40 1.58 -10.42
N ALA A 93 3.19 0.59 -11.28
CA ALA A 93 1.96 0.45 -12.06
C ALA A 93 0.81 -0.26 -11.33
N ASN A 94 1.08 -0.92 -10.19
CA ASN A 94 0.06 -1.58 -9.39
C ASN A 94 -0.78 -0.56 -8.59
N VAL A 95 -1.94 -0.99 -8.10
CA VAL A 95 -2.72 -0.23 -7.12
C VAL A 95 -1.98 -0.23 -5.79
N HIS A 96 -1.72 0.97 -5.23
CA HIS A 96 -0.97 1.10 -3.97
C HIS A 96 -1.87 1.23 -2.74
N VAL A 97 -3.19 1.17 -2.91
CA VAL A 97 -4.12 1.07 -1.79
C VAL A 97 -4.25 -0.38 -1.38
N ASN A 98 -3.80 -0.69 -0.17
CA ASN A 98 -3.88 -2.03 0.40
C ASN A 98 -5.19 -2.21 1.17
N ARG A 99 -5.61 -3.46 1.32
CA ARG A 99 -6.86 -3.82 1.99
C ARG A 99 -6.63 -4.85 3.08
N ALA A 100 -7.57 -4.93 4.03
CA ALA A 100 -7.54 -5.96 5.05
C ALA A 100 -7.67 -7.35 4.39
N PRO A 101 -6.74 -8.27 4.66
CA PRO A 101 -6.76 -9.62 4.08
C PRO A 101 -7.85 -10.52 4.66
N THR A 102 -8.39 -10.19 5.81
CA THR A 102 -9.48 -10.88 6.51
C THR A 102 -10.34 -9.87 7.25
N SER A 103 -11.61 -10.20 7.45
CA SER A 103 -12.47 -9.46 8.38
C SER A 103 -12.12 -9.84 9.81
N GLY A 104 -12.25 -8.88 10.74
CA GLY A 104 -11.95 -9.14 12.14
C GLY A 104 -11.70 -7.87 12.94
N VAL A 105 -10.97 -7.99 14.04
CA VAL A 105 -10.59 -6.88 14.91
C VAL A 105 -9.08 -6.70 14.88
N VAL A 106 -8.65 -5.47 14.71
CA VAL A 106 -7.22 -5.12 14.76
C VAL A 106 -6.73 -5.33 16.19
N ARG A 107 -5.83 -6.31 16.37
CA ARG A 107 -5.15 -6.57 17.66
C ARG A 107 -4.07 -5.53 17.90
N GLU A 108 -3.28 -5.25 16.89
CA GLU A 108 -2.15 -4.34 16.94
C GLU A 108 -2.00 -3.61 15.60
N ALA A 109 -1.71 -2.31 15.68
CA ALA A 109 -1.27 -1.51 14.55
C ALA A 109 -0.09 -0.65 15.01
N ARG A 110 1.09 -0.88 14.45
CA ARG A 110 2.32 -0.20 14.84
C ARG A 110 3.02 0.38 13.62
N TYR A 111 3.29 1.67 13.70
CA TYR A 111 4.13 2.37 12.73
C TYR A 111 5.58 2.41 13.21
N SER A 112 6.50 2.21 12.29
CA SER A 112 7.93 2.29 12.53
C SER A 112 8.57 3.19 11.48
N PRO A 113 9.16 4.33 11.89
CA PRO A 113 9.92 5.18 10.97
C PRO A 113 11.15 4.43 10.45
N GLY A 114 11.61 4.79 9.26
CA GLY A 114 12.76 4.11 8.67
C GLY A 114 13.27 4.76 7.40
N LYS A 115 14.12 4.04 6.69
CA LYS A 115 14.70 4.45 5.42
C LYS A 115 13.67 4.29 4.28
N LYS A 116 14.08 4.62 3.06
CA LYS A 116 13.29 4.53 1.83
C LYS A 116 14.13 3.87 0.74
N LEU A 117 14.75 2.75 1.09
CA LEU A 117 15.62 1.99 0.19
C LEU A 117 14.75 1.32 -0.90
N PRO A 118 15.29 1.14 -2.12
CA PRO A 118 14.63 0.32 -3.12
C PRO A 118 14.35 -1.09 -2.61
N ALA A 119 13.20 -1.65 -2.99
CA ALA A 119 12.71 -2.94 -2.47
C ALA A 119 13.64 -4.14 -2.77
N PHE A 120 14.50 -4.01 -3.79
CA PHE A 120 15.48 -5.04 -4.16
C PHE A 120 16.78 -5.00 -3.33
N ARG A 121 16.94 -4.01 -2.44
CA ARG A 121 18.11 -3.94 -1.54
C ARG A 121 17.96 -4.93 -0.40
N ASP A 122 19.06 -5.58 -0.06
CA ASP A 122 19.16 -6.41 1.14
C ASP A 122 18.72 -5.61 2.37
N LYS A 123 17.96 -6.26 3.26
CA LYS A 123 17.43 -5.65 4.49
C LYS A 123 16.49 -4.44 4.28
N ALA A 124 16.01 -4.16 3.05
CA ALA A 124 15.04 -3.11 2.84
C ALA A 124 13.78 -3.33 3.70
N SER A 125 13.32 -4.56 3.83
CA SER A 125 12.18 -4.94 4.66
C SER A 125 12.38 -4.69 6.17
N GLU A 126 13.63 -4.60 6.64
CA GLU A 126 13.95 -4.35 8.05
C GLU A 126 14.19 -2.87 8.31
N LEU A 127 14.87 -2.19 7.38
CA LEU A 127 15.37 -0.83 7.56
C LEU A 127 14.40 0.25 7.09
N ASN A 128 13.47 -0.08 6.19
CA ASN A 128 12.53 0.90 5.64
C ASN A 128 11.40 1.23 6.62
N GLU A 129 10.87 2.44 6.44
CA GLU A 129 9.61 2.86 7.04
C GLU A 129 8.55 1.81 6.78
N HIS A 130 7.81 1.41 7.83
CA HIS A 130 6.80 0.38 7.69
C HIS A 130 5.68 0.51 8.71
N SER A 131 4.53 -0.04 8.36
CA SER A 131 3.42 -0.32 9.27
C SER A 131 3.29 -1.83 9.45
N PHE A 132 3.07 -2.27 10.68
CA PHE A 132 2.82 -3.67 11.03
C PHE A 132 1.45 -3.77 11.69
N VAL A 133 0.59 -4.62 11.16
CA VAL A 133 -0.78 -4.80 11.62
C VAL A 133 -1.07 -6.28 11.85
N ILE A 134 -1.75 -6.57 12.96
CA ILE A 134 -2.29 -7.90 13.28
C ILE A 134 -3.81 -7.78 13.34
N ILE A 135 -4.51 -8.65 12.61
CA ILE A 135 -5.97 -8.77 12.62
C ILE A 135 -6.34 -10.14 13.15
N ASP A 136 -7.19 -10.17 14.16
CA ASP A 136 -7.85 -11.38 14.63
C ASP A 136 -9.18 -11.52 13.93
N GLY A 137 -9.23 -12.44 12.97
CA GLY A 137 -10.44 -12.83 12.29
C GLY A 137 -11.12 -14.03 12.93
N PRO A 138 -12.32 -14.40 12.47
CA PRO A 138 -13.09 -15.51 13.01
C PRO A 138 -12.44 -16.89 12.74
N PHE A 139 -11.61 -17.00 11.71
CA PHE A 139 -10.97 -18.23 11.28
C PHE A 139 -9.46 -18.18 11.43
N TRP A 140 -8.86 -17.02 11.22
CA TRP A 140 -7.41 -16.84 11.12
C TRP A 140 -6.96 -15.57 11.82
N THR A 141 -5.84 -15.61 12.50
CA THR A 141 -5.04 -14.43 12.78
C THR A 141 -4.13 -14.17 11.59
N VAL A 142 -4.12 -12.96 11.09
CA VAL A 142 -3.28 -12.53 9.98
C VAL A 142 -2.44 -11.33 10.41
N ALA A 143 -1.12 -11.41 10.22
CA ALA A 143 -0.23 -10.27 10.35
C ALA A 143 0.25 -9.83 8.98
N TYR A 144 0.29 -8.52 8.73
CA TYR A 144 0.87 -7.98 7.52
C TYR A 144 1.73 -6.75 7.80
N LYS A 145 2.73 -6.58 6.95
CA LYS A 145 3.67 -5.47 7.03
C LYS A 145 3.67 -4.71 5.71
N GLN A 146 3.27 -3.45 5.75
CA GLN A 146 3.39 -2.53 4.63
C GLN A 146 4.75 -1.84 4.73
N ILE A 147 5.53 -1.85 3.66
CA ILE A 147 6.90 -1.37 3.67
C ILE A 147 7.05 -0.29 2.60
N ALA A 148 7.50 0.89 3.01
CA ALA A 148 7.82 1.96 2.08
C ALA A 148 8.98 1.55 1.15
N GLY A 149 9.00 2.15 -0.04
CA GLY A 149 10.04 1.93 -1.04
C GLY A 149 10.65 3.25 -1.52
N PHE A 150 11.33 3.17 -2.64
CA PHE A 150 11.97 4.34 -3.24
C PHE A 150 10.96 5.31 -3.88
N ILE A 151 9.88 4.80 -4.46
CA ILE A 151 8.80 5.59 -5.09
C ILE A 151 7.68 5.81 -4.10
N ALA A 152 7.08 4.76 -3.53
CA ALA A 152 6.12 4.82 -2.44
C ALA A 152 6.87 5.10 -1.12
N ARG A 153 7.20 6.36 -0.89
CA ARG A 153 8.15 6.78 0.17
C ARG A 153 7.54 6.84 1.56
N ARG A 154 6.23 6.67 1.69
CA ARG A 154 5.49 6.69 2.96
C ARG A 154 4.51 5.55 3.03
N VAL A 155 4.25 5.09 4.24
CA VAL A 155 3.15 4.21 4.56
C VAL A 155 2.14 5.02 5.35
N VAL A 156 0.89 5.06 4.86
CA VAL A 156 -0.25 5.60 5.58
C VAL A 156 -1.11 4.43 6.03
N CYS A 157 -1.37 4.37 7.32
CA CYS A 157 -2.20 3.33 7.93
C CYS A 157 -2.98 3.95 9.09
N ASP A 158 -4.28 4.12 8.90
CA ASP A 158 -5.18 4.76 9.87
C ASP A 158 -5.84 3.75 10.83
N LEU A 159 -5.37 2.49 10.79
CA LEU A 159 -5.88 1.45 11.66
C LEU A 159 -5.39 1.63 13.10
N SER A 160 -6.28 1.33 14.04
CA SER A 160 -6.00 1.38 15.48
C SER A 160 -6.40 0.07 16.15
N ALA A 161 -5.72 -0.29 17.24
CA ALA A 161 -6.07 -1.46 18.02
C ALA A 161 -7.54 -1.36 18.52
N GLY A 162 -8.27 -2.46 18.43
CA GLY A 162 -9.70 -2.56 18.75
C GLY A 162 -10.63 -2.19 17.58
N GLN A 163 -10.13 -1.67 16.49
CA GLN A 163 -10.95 -1.31 15.31
C GLN A 163 -11.43 -2.57 14.58
N ALA A 164 -12.72 -2.63 14.27
CA ALA A 164 -13.27 -3.65 13.37
C ALA A 164 -12.95 -3.30 11.92
N VAL A 165 -12.57 -4.32 11.14
CA VAL A 165 -12.27 -4.21 9.72
C VAL A 165 -13.03 -5.28 8.92
N THR A 166 -13.33 -4.95 7.67
CA THR A 166 -13.89 -5.89 6.68
C THR A 166 -12.90 -6.05 5.54
N ARG A 167 -12.84 -7.28 5.00
CA ARG A 167 -12.02 -7.62 3.83
C ARG A 167 -12.64 -7.10 2.52
#